data_cf2d4354e492f50235307d899bda385c
#
_entry.id   cf2d4354e492f50235307d899bda385c
#
_cell.length_a   1.000
_cell.length_b   1.000
_cell.length_c   1.000
_cell.angle_alpha   90.00
_cell.angle_beta   90.00
_cell.angle_gamma   90.00
#
_symmetry.space_group_name_H-M   'P 1'
#
loop_
_entity.id
_entity.type
_entity.pdbx_description
1 polymer ?
#
loop_
_entity_poly.entity_id
_entity_poly.type
_entity_poly.pdbx_seq_one_letter_code
_entity_poly.pdbx_strand_id
1 'polypeptide(L)'
;MSKEVLSEKVSVNINTSTLSQIDLLVDNGYYSNRSDFINHALRSALDENRSTIDRLIEQNQKRSGTDHAWFIGVSGYTAKEIDEMFESGEKTTVLGYGVFMLDHNCDAEKVFAVIESIKVRGKTVCSPEIKKHYGLK
;
A
#
# COMPACT_ATOMS: atom_id res chain seq x y z
N MET A 1 13.49 6.98 1.07
CA MET A 1 12.62 6.00 0.38
C MET A 1 12.68 6.27 -1.11
N SER A 2 12.91 5.24 -1.92
CA SER A 2 12.98 5.41 -3.36
C SER A 2 11.57 5.46 -3.97
N LYS A 3 11.45 6.11 -5.15
CA LYS A 3 10.17 6.17 -5.89
C LYS A 3 9.65 4.77 -6.23
N GLU A 4 10.53 3.81 -6.42
CA GLU A 4 10.19 2.42 -6.77
C GLU A 4 9.37 1.73 -5.68
N VAL A 5 9.55 2.12 -4.42
CA VAL A 5 8.79 1.58 -3.30
C VAL A 5 7.36 2.11 -3.28
N LEU A 6 7.16 3.36 -3.75
CA LEU A 6 5.88 4.05 -3.73
C LEU A 6 5.03 3.85 -4.98
N SER A 7 5.57 3.22 -6.01
CA SER A 7 4.85 2.93 -7.24
C SER A 7 4.97 1.46 -7.60
N GLU A 8 3.94 0.92 -8.22
CA GLU A 8 3.91 -0.46 -8.65
C GLU A 8 3.49 -0.50 -10.10
N LYS A 9 4.19 -1.30 -10.90
CA LYS A 9 3.88 -1.49 -12.31
C LYS A 9 2.72 -2.46 -12.45
N VAL A 10 1.67 -2.03 -13.14
CA VAL A 10 0.50 -2.86 -13.43
C VAL A 10 0.30 -2.90 -14.94
N SER A 11 0.11 -4.09 -15.49
CA SER A 11 -0.13 -4.28 -16.92
C SER A 11 -1.59 -4.64 -17.14
N VAL A 12 -2.22 -3.96 -18.09
CA VAL A 12 -3.61 -4.24 -18.48
C VAL A 12 -3.71 -4.33 -19.99
N ASN A 13 -4.65 -5.14 -20.48
CA ASN A 13 -4.97 -5.22 -21.89
C ASN A 13 -6.08 -4.24 -22.19
N ILE A 14 -5.85 -3.33 -23.13
CA ILE A 14 -6.82 -2.33 -23.53
C ILE A 14 -7.37 -2.69 -24.90
N ASN A 15 -8.68 -2.69 -25.05
CA ASN A 15 -9.34 -2.92 -26.32
C ASN A 15 -8.79 -1.94 -27.37
N THR A 16 -8.55 -2.44 -28.59
CA THR A 16 -7.97 -1.64 -29.67
C THR A 16 -8.79 -0.39 -29.99
N SER A 17 -10.10 -0.50 -30.01
CA SER A 17 -10.98 0.65 -30.25
C SER A 17 -10.85 1.71 -29.17
N THR A 18 -10.78 1.29 -27.92
CA THR A 18 -10.58 2.20 -26.78
C THR A 18 -9.22 2.89 -26.87
N LEU A 19 -8.17 2.12 -27.15
CA LEU A 19 -6.81 2.68 -27.26
C LEU A 19 -6.71 3.67 -28.42
N SER A 20 -7.38 3.38 -29.55
CA SER A 20 -7.41 4.28 -30.71
C SER A 20 -8.03 5.63 -30.37
N GLN A 21 -9.08 5.64 -29.57
CA GLN A 21 -9.72 6.89 -29.13
C GLN A 21 -8.80 7.69 -28.20
N ILE A 22 -8.05 7.01 -27.33
CA ILE A 22 -7.05 7.65 -26.50
C ILE A 22 -5.97 8.29 -27.38
N ASP A 23 -5.46 7.56 -28.37
CA ASP A 23 -4.43 8.06 -29.28
C ASP A 23 -4.93 9.25 -30.06
N LEU A 24 -6.20 9.25 -30.49
CA LEU A 24 -6.81 10.38 -31.18
C LEU A 24 -6.78 11.65 -30.30
N LEU A 25 -7.09 11.53 -29.02
CA LEU A 25 -7.05 12.66 -28.09
C LEU A 25 -5.63 13.16 -27.87
N VAL A 26 -4.68 12.23 -27.72
CA VAL A 26 -3.26 12.59 -27.56
C VAL A 26 -2.74 13.32 -28.80
N ASP A 27 -3.02 12.78 -29.99
CA ASP A 27 -2.55 13.37 -31.25
C ASP A 27 -3.13 14.76 -31.48
N ASN A 28 -4.31 15.06 -30.94
CA ASN A 28 -4.96 16.37 -31.08
C ASN A 28 -4.71 17.30 -29.89
N GLY A 29 -3.76 16.96 -29.00
CA GLY A 29 -3.26 17.85 -27.96
C GLY A 29 -4.11 17.93 -26.69
N TYR A 30 -5.09 17.04 -26.51
CA TYR A 30 -5.92 17.02 -25.30
C TYR A 30 -5.19 16.41 -24.11
N TYR A 31 -4.24 15.52 -24.36
CA TYR A 31 -3.38 14.90 -23.35
C TYR A 31 -1.96 14.82 -23.90
N SER A 32 -0.98 14.86 -23.02
CA SER A 32 0.43 14.85 -23.42
C SER A 32 0.89 13.50 -23.99
N ASN A 33 0.33 12.42 -23.46
CA ASN A 33 0.64 11.05 -23.86
C ASN A 33 -0.41 10.10 -23.29
N ARG A 34 -0.27 8.80 -23.60
CA ARG A 34 -1.18 7.77 -23.10
C ARG A 34 -1.23 7.72 -21.57
N SER A 35 -0.07 7.82 -20.93
CA SER A 35 0.02 7.78 -19.45
C SER A 35 -0.71 8.96 -18.81
N ASP A 36 -0.63 10.13 -19.40
CA ASP A 36 -1.35 11.31 -18.94
C ASP A 36 -2.86 11.09 -18.97
N PHE A 37 -3.37 10.55 -20.07
CA PHE A 37 -4.78 10.20 -20.19
C PHE A 37 -5.20 9.17 -19.13
N ILE A 38 -4.39 8.09 -19.00
CA ILE A 38 -4.69 7.00 -18.08
C ILE A 38 -4.71 7.51 -16.63
N ASN A 39 -3.72 8.30 -16.23
CA ASN A 39 -3.68 8.87 -14.90
C ASN A 39 -4.86 9.79 -14.62
N HIS A 40 -5.26 10.58 -15.60
CA HIS A 40 -6.45 11.43 -15.47
C HIS A 40 -7.71 10.58 -15.29
N ALA A 41 -7.86 9.53 -16.09
CA ALA A 41 -9.01 8.62 -16.02
C ALA A 41 -9.07 7.90 -14.66
N LEU A 42 -7.91 7.48 -14.13
CA LEU A 42 -7.83 6.85 -12.82
C LEU A 42 -8.29 7.80 -11.71
N ARG A 43 -7.81 9.04 -11.72
CA ARG A 43 -8.23 10.05 -10.73
C ARG A 43 -9.72 10.33 -10.83
N SER A 44 -10.25 10.46 -12.03
CA SER A 44 -11.69 10.69 -12.25
C SER A 44 -12.54 9.56 -11.72
N ALA A 45 -12.16 8.30 -11.99
CA ALA A 45 -12.88 7.14 -11.49
C ALA A 45 -12.82 7.03 -9.98
N LEU A 46 -11.66 7.34 -9.36
CA LEU A 46 -11.53 7.37 -7.92
C LEU A 46 -12.39 8.47 -7.29
N ASP A 47 -12.46 9.64 -7.91
CA ASP A 47 -13.30 10.73 -7.42
C ASP A 47 -14.78 10.38 -7.49
N GLU A 48 -15.22 9.67 -8.54
CA GLU A 48 -16.59 9.17 -8.64
C GLU A 48 -16.93 8.20 -7.49
N ASN A 49 -15.94 7.49 -6.99
CA ASN A 49 -16.10 6.50 -5.92
C ASN A 49 -15.69 7.05 -4.55
N ARG A 50 -15.44 8.35 -4.44
CA ARG A 50 -14.87 8.96 -3.23
C ARG A 50 -15.67 8.65 -1.97
N SER A 51 -16.98 8.81 -2.00
CA SER A 51 -17.80 8.57 -0.83
C SER A 51 -17.77 7.10 -0.39
N THR A 52 -17.72 6.19 -1.34
CA THR A 52 -17.60 4.75 -1.04
C THR A 52 -16.25 4.42 -0.43
N ILE A 53 -15.17 4.97 -1.01
CA ILE A 53 -13.81 4.77 -0.50
C ILE A 53 -13.70 5.29 0.93
N ASP A 54 -14.16 6.51 1.18
CA ASP A 54 -14.08 7.14 2.50
C ASP A 54 -14.88 6.35 3.54
N ARG A 55 -16.04 5.83 3.16
CA ARG A 55 -16.86 4.98 4.04
C ARG A 55 -16.13 3.68 4.40
N LEU A 56 -15.50 3.04 3.40
CA LEU A 56 -14.75 1.80 3.62
C LEU A 56 -13.53 2.04 4.52
N ILE A 57 -12.82 3.14 4.29
CA ILE A 57 -11.67 3.52 5.13
C ILE A 57 -12.15 3.73 6.58
N GLU A 58 -13.20 4.49 6.77
CA GLU A 58 -13.75 4.77 8.11
C GLU A 58 -14.16 3.48 8.82
N GLN A 59 -14.86 2.58 8.12
CA GLN A 59 -15.28 1.29 8.70
C GLN A 59 -14.09 0.45 9.17
N ASN A 60 -13.03 0.41 8.38
CA ASN A 60 -11.84 -0.37 8.73
C ASN A 60 -11.03 0.29 9.86
N GLN A 61 -10.94 1.61 9.86
CA GLN A 61 -10.24 2.32 10.93
C GLN A 61 -10.94 2.17 12.28
N LYS A 62 -12.26 2.13 12.30
CA LYS A 62 -13.03 1.88 13.54
C LYS A 62 -12.77 0.50 14.13
N ARG A 63 -12.43 -0.47 13.30
CA ARG A 63 -12.05 -1.81 13.74
C ARG A 63 -10.59 -1.90 14.16
N SER A 64 -9.79 -0.90 13.81
CA SER A 64 -8.39 -0.83 14.17
C SER A 64 -8.25 -0.47 15.65
N GLY A 65 -7.27 -1.08 16.32
CA GLY A 65 -6.99 -0.84 17.73
C GLY A 65 -5.63 -1.39 18.11
N THR A 66 -5.44 -1.70 19.39
CA THR A 66 -4.17 -2.26 19.84
C THR A 66 -3.87 -3.63 19.22
N ASP A 67 -4.92 -4.41 18.96
CA ASP A 67 -4.77 -5.77 18.42
C ASP A 67 -4.65 -5.80 16.90
N HIS A 68 -5.11 -4.75 16.23
CA HIS A 68 -5.14 -4.67 14.77
C HIS A 68 -4.69 -3.29 14.31
N ALA A 69 -3.69 -3.24 13.45
CA ALA A 69 -3.23 -2.00 12.81
C ALA A 69 -3.65 -2.05 11.34
N TRP A 70 -4.71 -1.31 11.00
CA TRP A 70 -5.20 -1.21 9.62
C TRP A 70 -4.72 0.07 8.98
N PHE A 71 -4.29 -0.01 7.71
CA PHE A 71 -3.84 1.17 6.98
C PHE A 71 -4.19 1.09 5.49
N ILE A 72 -4.17 2.26 4.83
CA ILE A 72 -4.16 2.37 3.38
C ILE A 72 -3.13 3.42 3.00
N GLY A 73 -2.32 3.14 1.99
CA GLY A 73 -1.23 4.00 1.55
C GLY A 73 0.12 3.48 2.02
N VAL A 74 0.85 4.27 2.77
CA VAL A 74 2.16 3.90 3.30
C VAL A 74 2.13 3.93 4.83
N SER A 75 2.56 2.86 5.45
CA SER A 75 2.64 2.76 6.90
C SER A 75 3.85 1.92 7.29
N GLY A 76 4.17 1.90 8.56
CA GLY A 76 5.28 1.10 9.06
C GLY A 76 5.66 1.43 10.48
N TYR A 77 6.73 0.80 10.95
CA TYR A 77 7.29 1.02 12.28
C TYR A 77 8.80 1.25 12.19
N THR A 78 9.28 2.17 13.00
CA THR A 78 10.71 2.36 13.21
C THR A 78 11.22 1.33 14.22
N ALA A 79 12.54 1.17 14.30
CA ALA A 79 13.16 0.32 15.31
C ALA A 79 12.77 0.75 16.73
N LYS A 80 12.71 2.07 16.97
CA LYS A 80 12.32 2.62 18.27
C LYS A 80 10.86 2.25 18.62
N GLU A 81 9.96 2.37 17.66
CA GLU A 81 8.55 2.01 17.87
C GLU A 81 8.39 0.52 18.20
N ILE A 82 9.13 -0.34 17.49
CA ILE A 82 9.13 -1.79 17.76
C ILE A 82 9.65 -2.07 19.16
N ASP A 83 10.74 -1.42 19.57
CA ASP A 83 11.30 -1.56 20.92
C ASP A 83 10.29 -1.16 21.99
N GLU A 84 9.59 -0.04 21.78
CA GLU A 84 8.58 0.45 22.72
C GLU A 84 7.39 -0.52 22.82
N MET A 85 6.93 -1.04 21.71
CA MET A 85 5.85 -2.03 21.67
C MET A 85 6.25 -3.32 22.37
N PHE A 86 7.49 -3.76 22.16
CA PHE A 86 8.03 -4.95 22.81
C PHE A 86 8.08 -4.77 24.32
N GLU A 87 8.56 -3.63 24.80
CA GLU A 87 8.65 -3.34 26.24
C GLU A 87 7.29 -3.25 26.91
N SER A 88 6.30 -2.70 26.22
CA SER A 88 4.94 -2.58 26.76
C SER A 88 4.12 -3.87 26.65
N GLY A 89 4.66 -4.89 25.96
CA GLY A 89 3.97 -6.15 25.77
C GLY A 89 2.85 -6.11 24.74
N GLU A 90 2.80 -5.06 23.92
CA GLU A 90 1.79 -4.93 22.87
C GLU A 90 2.00 -5.98 21.80
N LYS A 91 0.89 -6.48 21.27
CA LYS A 91 0.87 -7.37 20.10
C LYS A 91 -0.14 -6.83 19.11
N THR A 92 0.18 -6.95 17.83
CA THR A 92 -0.70 -6.44 16.79
C THR A 92 -0.68 -7.33 15.55
N THR A 93 -1.73 -7.24 14.77
CA THR A 93 -1.82 -7.81 13.42
C THR A 93 -1.85 -6.65 12.45
N VAL A 94 -0.97 -6.67 11.46
CA VAL A 94 -0.90 -5.63 10.44
C VAL A 94 -1.80 -6.02 9.27
N LEU A 95 -2.75 -5.16 8.93
CA LEU A 95 -3.71 -5.35 7.85
C LEU A 95 -3.73 -4.08 7.00
N GLY A 96 -3.73 -4.22 5.70
CA GLY A 96 -3.87 -3.01 4.90
C GLY A 96 -3.62 -3.17 3.42
N TYR A 97 -3.62 -2.02 2.78
CA TYR A 97 -3.45 -1.86 1.33
C TYR A 97 -2.35 -0.85 1.07
N GLY A 98 -1.34 -1.24 0.31
CA GLY A 98 -0.25 -0.35 -0.08
C GLY A 98 1.11 -0.86 0.33
N VAL A 99 1.91 -0.02 0.97
CA VAL A 99 3.28 -0.36 1.36
C VAL A 99 3.42 -0.31 2.87
N PHE A 100 3.83 -1.44 3.44
CA PHE A 100 4.17 -1.55 4.85
C PHE A 100 5.69 -1.67 4.97
N MET A 101 6.29 -0.86 5.82
CA MET A 101 7.74 -0.78 5.95
C MET A 101 8.19 -0.98 7.39
N LEU A 102 9.22 -1.80 7.56
CA LEU A 102 9.95 -1.92 8.83
C LEU A 102 11.38 -1.47 8.57
N ASP A 103 11.89 -0.61 9.44
CA ASP A 103 13.27 -0.14 9.32
C ASP A 103 14.22 -1.34 9.32
N HIS A 104 15.28 -1.24 8.54
CA HIS A 104 16.27 -2.32 8.41
C HIS A 104 17.00 -2.64 9.73
N ASN A 105 17.00 -1.71 10.67
CA ASN A 105 17.63 -1.88 11.99
C ASN A 105 16.67 -2.38 13.07
N CYS A 106 15.46 -2.77 12.72
CA CYS A 106 14.55 -3.44 13.65
C CYS A 106 15.14 -4.79 14.07
N ASP A 107 15.07 -5.08 15.36
CA ASP A 107 15.44 -6.41 15.89
C ASP A 107 14.36 -7.41 15.44
N ALA A 108 14.75 -8.40 14.64
CA ALA A 108 13.81 -9.37 14.09
C ALA A 108 13.03 -10.13 15.19
N GLU A 109 13.70 -10.52 16.26
CA GLU A 109 13.04 -11.25 17.35
C GLU A 109 11.98 -10.40 18.05
N LYS A 110 12.24 -9.11 18.22
CA LYS A 110 11.24 -8.18 18.78
C LYS A 110 10.06 -8.00 17.85
N VAL A 111 10.32 -7.90 16.54
CA VAL A 111 9.26 -7.83 15.52
C VAL A 111 8.38 -9.08 15.62
N PHE A 112 8.97 -10.26 15.70
CA PHE A 112 8.23 -11.52 15.79
C PHE A 112 7.38 -11.59 17.07
N ALA A 113 7.85 -10.99 18.15
CA ALA A 113 7.10 -10.96 19.41
C ALA A 113 5.93 -9.96 19.38
N VAL A 114 6.08 -8.85 18.64
CA VAL A 114 5.11 -7.75 18.58
C VAL A 114 4.06 -7.95 17.49
N ILE A 115 4.49 -8.35 16.30
CA ILE A 115 3.61 -8.50 15.15
C ILE A 115 3.25 -9.96 14.95
N GLU A 116 1.99 -10.30 15.16
CA GLU A 116 1.51 -11.68 15.01
C GLU A 116 1.40 -12.11 13.54
N SER A 117 0.92 -11.22 12.70
CA SER A 117 0.81 -11.48 11.26
C SER A 117 0.84 -10.20 10.45
N ILE A 118 1.24 -10.31 9.19
CA ILE A 118 1.27 -9.19 8.24
C ILE A 118 0.45 -9.61 7.02
N LYS A 119 -0.69 -8.95 6.82
CA LYS A 119 -1.59 -9.20 5.70
C LYS A 119 -1.79 -7.90 4.94
N VAL A 120 -0.87 -7.62 4.02
CA VAL A 120 -0.86 -6.38 3.24
C VAL A 120 -1.07 -6.72 1.78
N ARG A 121 -2.10 -6.10 1.19
CA ARG A 121 -2.28 -6.16 -0.25
C ARG A 121 -1.43 -5.07 -0.89
N GLY A 122 -0.29 -5.45 -1.41
CA GLY A 122 0.72 -4.55 -1.93
C GLY A 122 2.10 -5.07 -1.60
N LYS A 123 2.93 -4.24 -1.00
CA LYS A 123 4.33 -4.55 -0.77
C LYS A 123 4.71 -4.39 0.70
N THR A 124 5.51 -5.31 1.21
CA THR A 124 6.13 -5.18 2.53
C THR A 124 7.64 -5.03 2.34
N VAL A 125 8.19 -3.97 2.92
CA VAL A 125 9.63 -3.68 2.87
C VAL A 125 10.21 -3.95 4.24
N CYS A 126 11.01 -5.02 4.34
CA CYS A 126 11.66 -5.43 5.59
C CYS A 126 12.85 -6.34 5.25
N SER A 127 13.58 -6.77 6.28
CA SER A 127 14.71 -7.67 6.08
C SER A 127 14.25 -9.02 5.51
N PRO A 128 15.15 -9.75 4.81
CA PRO A 128 14.81 -11.09 4.30
C PRO A 128 14.40 -12.07 5.40
N GLU A 129 15.00 -11.96 6.57
CA GLU A 129 14.67 -12.80 7.73
C GLU A 129 13.21 -12.60 8.16
N ILE A 130 12.77 -11.34 8.21
CA ILE A 130 11.40 -11.02 8.58
C ILE A 130 10.42 -11.48 7.50
N LYS A 131 10.76 -11.26 6.22
CA LYS A 131 9.95 -11.75 5.10
C LYS A 131 9.72 -13.25 5.18
N LYS A 132 10.78 -14.00 5.45
CA LYS A 132 10.71 -15.45 5.55
C LYS A 132 9.79 -15.89 6.69
N HIS A 133 9.89 -15.24 7.84
CA HIS A 133 9.09 -15.58 9.01
C HIS A 133 7.59 -15.45 8.74
N TYR A 134 7.18 -14.38 8.04
CA TYR A 134 5.77 -14.11 7.76
C TYR A 134 5.30 -14.67 6.41
N GLY A 135 6.17 -15.37 5.68
CA GLY A 135 5.82 -15.93 4.39
C GLY A 135 5.60 -14.89 3.29
N LEU A 136 6.28 -13.75 3.38
CA LEU A 136 6.16 -12.64 2.43
C LEU A 136 7.10 -12.83 1.24
N LYS A 137 6.74 -12.24 0.11
CA LYS A 137 7.56 -12.27 -1.11
C LYS A 137 8.50 -11.08 -1.19
#